data_4f33df6e3c82c7e46d60c148a8b1d6cf
#
_entry.id   4f33df6e3c82c7e46d60c148a8b1d6cf
#
_cell.length_a   1.000
_cell.length_b   1.000
_cell.length_c   1.000
_cell.angle_alpha   90.00
_cell.angle_beta   90.00
_cell.angle_gamma   90.00
#
_symmetry.space_group_name_H-M   'P 1'
#
loop_
_entity.id
_entity.type
_entity.pdbx_description
1 polymer ?
#
loop_
_entity_poly.entity_id
_entity_poly.type
_entity_poly.pdbx_seq_one_letter_code
_entity_poly.pdbx_strand_id
1 'polypeptide(L)'
;MLTDLRFALRQLAKTPGLTLVAIISLAVGVGSIVTVLCWTRHLVQRPLPGVADQQELVMLVSNQGGGNVSIPDLSDFVAQAGVFTGALVFMPTPASLEIERQAEWTNAQVISANAFELLGVKPILGRTFLPDEDRKPGGNPVVIISERLWRRRFASDPSVIGRVVDLNRHSFTVVGVAPETFVGTMAPTLTDVWAPASMIWEVRNQSTQFLTQRPWRGWLNLARLRPGVSLAEAQAAVETVNARLTQDHADTNRDVRHRVVSLAGCPWSAAAVLGPVLQLLLAVCGGVLLIVAANITSLLLARAIDRRKEIAIRLAAGANRVRILRQLLTESIVLSLVGGAAGVLLARWAVDALPLL
;
A
#
# COMPACT_ATOMS: atom_id res chain seq x y z
N MET A 1 34.38 -25.24 -18.17
CA MET A 1 33.28 -24.73 -17.34
C MET A 1 32.68 -25.80 -16.42
N LEU A 2 32.19 -26.94 -16.88
CA LEU A 2 31.62 -28.01 -16.00
C LEU A 2 32.64 -28.57 -15.00
N THR A 3 33.90 -28.69 -15.38
CA THR A 3 35.01 -29.13 -14.50
C THR A 3 35.32 -28.10 -13.42
N ASP A 4 35.23 -26.79 -13.74
CA ASP A 4 35.48 -25.71 -12.79
C ASP A 4 34.34 -25.64 -11.76
N LEU A 5 33.10 -25.84 -12.18
CA LEU A 5 31.92 -25.89 -11.30
C LEU A 5 31.99 -27.07 -10.30
N ARG A 6 32.32 -28.28 -10.78
CA ARG A 6 32.50 -29.43 -9.90
C ARG A 6 33.66 -29.21 -8.90
N PHE A 7 34.68 -28.55 -9.33
CA PHE A 7 35.82 -28.21 -8.45
C PHE A 7 35.39 -27.20 -7.40
N ALA A 8 34.67 -26.13 -7.78
CA ALA A 8 34.15 -25.12 -6.86
C ALA A 8 33.27 -25.76 -5.78
N LEU A 9 32.32 -26.63 -6.17
CA LEU A 9 31.43 -27.32 -5.22
C LEU A 9 32.19 -28.21 -4.24
N ARG A 10 33.17 -29.00 -4.74
CA ARG A 10 34.02 -29.82 -3.86
C ARG A 10 34.86 -28.98 -2.89
N GLN A 11 35.27 -27.80 -3.31
CA GLN A 11 36.09 -26.94 -2.51
C GLN A 11 35.29 -26.23 -1.42
N LEU A 12 34.05 -25.79 -1.74
CA LEU A 12 33.10 -25.27 -0.77
C LEU A 12 32.71 -26.32 0.28
N ALA A 13 32.62 -27.58 -0.12
CA ALA A 13 32.35 -28.71 0.78
C ALA A 13 33.51 -29.05 1.74
N LYS A 14 34.75 -28.67 1.43
CA LYS A 14 35.91 -28.89 2.31
C LYS A 14 35.97 -27.95 3.52
N THR A 15 35.29 -26.79 3.44
CA THR A 15 35.21 -25.81 4.52
C THR A 15 33.75 -25.46 4.81
N PRO A 16 32.97 -26.41 5.36
CA PRO A 16 31.53 -26.29 5.45
C PRO A 16 31.07 -25.12 6.37
N GLY A 17 31.77 -24.91 7.48
CA GLY A 17 31.47 -23.83 8.42
C GLY A 17 31.57 -22.42 7.79
N LEU A 18 32.70 -22.14 7.12
CA LEU A 18 32.91 -20.85 6.44
C LEU A 18 31.94 -20.64 5.28
N THR A 19 31.69 -21.72 4.54
CA THR A 19 30.71 -21.67 3.42
C THR A 19 29.32 -21.40 3.91
N LEU A 20 28.90 -22.04 5.00
CA LEU A 20 27.57 -21.83 5.61
C LEU A 20 27.41 -20.40 6.13
N VAL A 21 28.39 -19.88 6.86
CA VAL A 21 28.37 -18.48 7.34
C VAL A 21 28.26 -17.50 6.18
N ALA A 22 29.03 -17.70 5.10
CA ALA A 22 28.91 -16.83 3.93
C ALA A 22 27.56 -16.89 3.24
N ILE A 23 26.99 -18.10 3.08
CA ILE A 23 25.66 -18.28 2.49
C ILE A 23 24.57 -17.63 3.36
N ILE A 24 24.58 -17.86 4.69
CA ILE A 24 23.61 -17.27 5.60
C ILE A 24 23.72 -15.74 5.60
N SER A 25 24.94 -15.21 5.66
CA SER A 25 25.17 -13.76 5.64
C SER A 25 24.64 -13.12 4.36
N LEU A 26 24.93 -13.73 3.19
CA LEU A 26 24.38 -13.27 1.91
C LEU A 26 22.87 -13.40 1.86
N ALA A 27 22.31 -14.52 2.33
CA ALA A 27 20.88 -14.74 2.35
C ALA A 27 20.14 -13.70 3.18
N VAL A 28 20.66 -13.36 4.37
CA VAL A 28 20.09 -12.31 5.23
C VAL A 28 20.25 -10.94 4.57
N GLY A 29 21.43 -10.58 4.05
CA GLY A 29 21.69 -9.28 3.44
C GLY A 29 20.84 -9.05 2.17
N VAL A 30 20.80 -10.02 1.26
CA VAL A 30 19.97 -9.93 0.04
C VAL A 30 18.48 -10.03 0.38
N GLY A 31 18.11 -10.96 1.26
CA GLY A 31 16.73 -11.18 1.66
C GLY A 31 16.09 -9.94 2.28
N SER A 32 16.78 -9.26 3.18
CA SER A 32 16.28 -8.03 3.81
C SER A 32 16.04 -6.91 2.80
N ILE A 33 16.97 -6.67 1.88
CA ILE A 33 16.80 -5.65 0.82
C ILE A 33 15.62 -5.99 -0.08
N VAL A 34 15.53 -7.25 -0.57
CA VAL A 34 14.43 -7.69 -1.44
C VAL A 34 13.09 -7.55 -0.73
N THR A 35 13.00 -7.94 0.54
CA THR A 35 11.78 -7.78 1.35
C THR A 35 11.33 -6.32 1.43
N VAL A 36 12.23 -5.41 1.80
CA VAL A 36 11.90 -3.98 1.92
C VAL A 36 11.53 -3.38 0.55
N LEU A 37 12.19 -3.78 -0.54
CA LEU A 37 11.84 -3.34 -1.89
C LEU A 37 10.46 -3.87 -2.32
N CYS A 38 10.12 -5.11 -1.99
CA CYS A 38 8.78 -5.66 -2.25
C CYS A 38 7.71 -4.90 -1.48
N TRP A 39 7.94 -4.61 -0.19
CA TRP A 39 7.03 -3.80 0.62
C TRP A 39 6.87 -2.38 0.06
N THR A 40 7.98 -1.73 -0.30
CA THR A 40 7.94 -0.40 -0.93
C THR A 40 7.10 -0.42 -2.19
N ARG A 41 7.28 -1.42 -3.04
CA ARG A 41 6.50 -1.57 -4.27
C ARG A 41 5.02 -1.82 -4.00
N HIS A 42 4.68 -2.68 -3.05
CA HIS A 42 3.29 -3.01 -2.71
C HIS A 42 2.56 -1.84 -2.06
N LEU A 43 3.18 -1.21 -1.05
CA LEU A 43 2.55 -0.15 -0.27
C LEU A 43 2.55 1.21 -0.97
N VAL A 44 3.57 1.49 -1.80
CA VAL A 44 3.74 2.80 -2.45
C VAL A 44 3.18 2.83 -3.86
N GLN A 45 3.34 1.74 -4.64
CA GLN A 45 2.95 1.72 -6.07
C GLN A 45 1.55 1.18 -6.34
N ARG A 46 0.96 0.46 -5.38
CA ARG A 46 -0.42 -0.04 -5.47
C ARG A 46 -1.20 0.29 -4.20
N PRO A 47 -1.50 1.57 -3.99
CA PRO A 47 -2.07 2.03 -2.72
C PRO A 47 -3.48 1.54 -2.46
N LEU A 48 -4.25 1.09 -3.46
CA LEU A 48 -5.64 0.64 -3.31
C LEU A 48 -5.86 -0.73 -3.96
N PRO A 49 -5.61 -1.85 -3.25
CA PRO A 49 -5.90 -3.18 -3.75
C PRO A 49 -7.37 -3.33 -4.17
N GLY A 50 -7.64 -4.06 -5.26
CA GLY A 50 -8.98 -4.31 -5.76
C GLY A 50 -9.64 -3.17 -6.54
N VAL A 51 -8.94 -2.03 -6.71
CA VAL A 51 -9.42 -0.88 -7.50
C VAL A 51 -8.79 -0.88 -8.88
N ALA A 52 -9.62 -0.70 -9.91
CA ALA A 52 -9.17 -0.61 -11.31
C ALA A 52 -8.60 0.79 -11.62
N ASP A 53 -7.67 0.83 -12.60
CA ASP A 53 -7.14 2.07 -13.21
C ASP A 53 -6.73 3.13 -12.18
N GLN A 54 -5.96 2.71 -11.17
CA GLN A 54 -5.55 3.56 -10.04
C GLN A 54 -4.73 4.78 -10.46
N GLN A 55 -4.07 4.74 -11.61
CA GLN A 55 -3.30 5.86 -12.17
C GLN A 55 -4.19 7.04 -12.60
N GLU A 56 -5.47 6.81 -12.84
CA GLU A 56 -6.46 7.85 -13.11
C GLU A 56 -7.03 8.46 -11.83
N LEU A 57 -6.77 7.83 -10.66
CA LEU A 57 -7.24 8.35 -9.39
C LEU A 57 -6.28 9.40 -8.85
N VAL A 58 -6.85 10.53 -8.48
CA VAL A 58 -6.15 11.68 -7.90
C VAL A 58 -6.89 12.14 -6.64
N MET A 59 -6.21 12.92 -5.83
CA MET A 59 -6.81 13.62 -4.69
C MET A 59 -6.70 15.13 -4.88
N LEU A 60 -7.74 15.85 -4.49
CA LEU A 60 -7.69 17.28 -4.32
C LEU A 60 -7.28 17.58 -2.89
N VAL A 61 -6.15 18.27 -2.71
CA VAL A 61 -5.60 18.61 -1.40
C VAL A 61 -5.68 20.10 -1.21
N SER A 62 -6.33 20.51 -0.13
CA SER A 62 -6.44 21.93 0.26
C SER A 62 -5.23 22.38 1.07
N ASN A 63 -4.87 23.67 0.97
CA ASN A 63 -3.92 24.31 1.88
C ASN A 63 -4.50 24.57 3.29
N GLN A 64 -5.79 24.33 3.48
CA GLN A 64 -6.50 24.46 4.76
C GLN A 64 -7.14 23.12 5.15
N GLY A 65 -7.67 23.02 6.37
CA GLY A 65 -8.37 21.82 6.86
C GLY A 65 -7.49 20.57 6.93
N GLY A 66 -6.17 20.73 7.10
CA GLY A 66 -5.25 19.59 7.11
C GLY A 66 -5.09 18.88 5.74
N GLY A 67 -5.40 19.57 4.64
CA GLY A 67 -5.37 18.99 3.29
C GLY A 67 -6.68 18.39 2.83
N ASN A 68 -7.74 18.46 3.64
CA ASN A 68 -9.05 17.92 3.33
C ASN A 68 -9.90 18.92 2.50
N VAL A 69 -10.99 18.42 1.94
CA VAL A 69 -11.94 19.23 1.13
C VAL A 69 -13.31 19.30 1.79
N SER A 70 -14.11 20.27 1.36
CA SER A 70 -15.55 20.27 1.59
C SER A 70 -16.30 19.60 0.44
N ILE A 71 -17.45 18.99 0.70
CA ILE A 71 -18.27 18.38 -0.35
C ILE A 71 -18.72 19.41 -1.39
N PRO A 72 -19.18 20.64 -1.00
CA PRO A 72 -19.54 21.65 -1.99
C PRO A 72 -18.37 22.06 -2.91
N ASP A 73 -17.14 22.25 -2.37
CA ASP A 73 -15.98 22.57 -3.21
C ASP A 73 -15.67 21.43 -4.17
N LEU A 74 -15.68 20.18 -3.69
CA LEU A 74 -15.42 19.01 -4.52
C LEU A 74 -16.45 18.88 -5.65
N SER A 75 -17.74 19.13 -5.34
CA SER A 75 -18.81 19.09 -6.33
C SER A 75 -18.62 20.14 -7.43
N ASP A 76 -18.18 21.34 -7.06
CA ASP A 76 -17.87 22.40 -8.03
C ASP A 76 -16.67 22.04 -8.91
N PHE A 77 -15.61 21.42 -8.36
CA PHE A 77 -14.48 20.95 -9.16
C PHE A 77 -14.94 19.90 -10.19
N VAL A 78 -15.74 18.92 -9.77
CA VAL A 78 -16.24 17.89 -10.70
C VAL A 78 -17.11 18.50 -11.80
N ALA A 79 -18.00 19.44 -11.45
CA ALA A 79 -18.93 20.05 -12.39
C ALA A 79 -18.24 21.01 -13.37
N GLN A 80 -17.24 21.79 -12.92
CA GLN A 80 -16.70 22.91 -13.69
C GLN A 80 -15.35 22.67 -14.34
N ALA A 81 -14.52 21.76 -13.78
CA ALA A 81 -13.18 21.54 -14.32
C ALA A 81 -13.16 20.74 -15.63
N GLY A 82 -14.19 19.94 -15.91
CA GLY A 82 -14.31 19.17 -17.15
C GLY A 82 -13.31 18.02 -17.32
N VAL A 83 -12.41 17.81 -16.37
CA VAL A 83 -11.33 16.80 -16.41
C VAL A 83 -11.62 15.55 -15.59
N PHE A 84 -12.66 15.56 -14.78
CA PHE A 84 -13.06 14.45 -13.92
C PHE A 84 -14.26 13.70 -14.51
N THR A 85 -14.29 12.39 -14.33
CA THR A 85 -15.49 11.57 -14.57
C THR A 85 -16.41 11.55 -13.34
N GLY A 86 -15.86 11.78 -12.16
CA GLY A 86 -16.56 11.85 -10.89
C GLY A 86 -15.57 11.94 -9.73
N ALA A 87 -16.12 12.13 -8.54
CA ALA A 87 -15.36 12.10 -7.30
C ALA A 87 -16.18 11.45 -6.19
N LEU A 88 -15.49 10.99 -5.17
CA LEU A 88 -16.04 10.46 -3.94
C LEU A 88 -15.40 11.15 -2.73
N VAL A 89 -16.12 11.21 -1.64
CA VAL A 89 -15.57 11.57 -0.33
C VAL A 89 -15.61 10.38 0.60
N PHE A 90 -14.67 10.37 1.54
CA PHE A 90 -14.64 9.33 2.58
C PHE A 90 -14.00 9.85 3.85
N MET A 91 -14.31 9.19 4.95
CA MET A 91 -13.73 9.47 6.25
C MET A 91 -13.59 8.17 7.04
N PRO A 92 -12.35 7.73 7.31
CA PRO A 92 -12.12 6.55 8.14
C PRO A 92 -12.47 6.83 9.59
N THR A 93 -13.01 5.85 10.28
CA THR A 93 -13.35 5.96 11.69
C THR A 93 -13.27 4.60 12.38
N PRO A 94 -12.65 4.49 13.55
CA PRO A 94 -12.89 3.37 14.46
C PRO A 94 -14.34 3.41 14.91
N ALA A 95 -14.99 2.25 14.94
CA ALA A 95 -16.37 2.13 15.37
C ALA A 95 -16.56 0.87 16.21
N SER A 96 -17.52 0.91 17.13
CA SER A 96 -17.98 -0.28 17.85
C SER A 96 -19.04 -0.97 16.99
N LEU A 97 -18.76 -2.19 16.55
CA LEU A 97 -19.69 -3.03 15.83
C LEU A 97 -20.26 -4.07 16.79
N GLU A 98 -21.58 -4.08 16.95
CA GLU A 98 -22.25 -5.08 17.77
C GLU A 98 -23.09 -6.01 16.90
N ILE A 99 -22.84 -7.31 17.01
CA ILE A 99 -23.54 -8.39 16.33
C ILE A 99 -23.95 -9.39 17.39
N GLU A 100 -25.25 -9.70 17.51
CA GLU A 100 -25.79 -10.67 18.47
C GLU A 100 -25.34 -10.42 19.92
N ARG A 101 -25.31 -9.14 20.33
CA ARG A 101 -24.87 -8.66 21.67
C ARG A 101 -23.37 -8.85 21.95
N GLN A 102 -22.59 -9.09 20.94
CA GLN A 102 -21.12 -9.13 21.04
C GLN A 102 -20.54 -7.92 20.32
N ALA A 103 -20.00 -6.99 21.11
CA ALA A 103 -19.38 -5.78 20.58
C ALA A 103 -17.88 -6.01 20.32
N GLU A 104 -17.39 -5.52 19.20
CA GLU A 104 -15.98 -5.47 18.87
C GLU A 104 -15.61 -4.13 18.22
N TRP A 105 -14.36 -3.72 18.37
CA TRP A 105 -13.83 -2.58 17.62
C TRP A 105 -13.56 -2.98 16.17
N THR A 106 -14.00 -2.16 15.26
CA THR A 106 -13.81 -2.35 13.83
C THR A 106 -13.39 -1.04 13.14
N ASN A 107 -12.74 -1.15 12.00
CA ASN A 107 -12.47 -0.01 11.15
C ASN A 107 -13.65 0.19 10.19
N ALA A 108 -14.36 1.28 10.37
CA ALA A 108 -15.42 1.69 9.47
C ALA A 108 -14.98 2.89 8.60
N GLN A 109 -15.70 3.10 7.49
CA GLN A 109 -15.60 4.32 6.69
C GLN A 109 -16.99 4.84 6.39
N VAL A 110 -17.21 6.13 6.59
CA VAL A 110 -18.32 6.82 5.92
C VAL A 110 -17.83 7.27 4.55
N ILE A 111 -18.59 6.97 3.50
CA ILE A 111 -18.16 7.13 2.11
C ILE A 111 -19.36 7.50 1.23
N SER A 112 -19.15 8.33 0.21
CA SER A 112 -20.25 8.69 -0.72
C SER A 112 -20.80 7.47 -1.45
N ALA A 113 -22.10 7.46 -1.73
CA ALA A 113 -22.80 6.31 -2.30
C ALA A 113 -22.24 5.85 -3.64
N ASN A 114 -21.69 6.76 -4.46
CA ASN A 114 -21.09 6.45 -5.76
C ASN A 114 -19.70 5.81 -5.67
N ALA A 115 -19.16 5.63 -4.47
CA ALA A 115 -17.75 5.24 -4.30
C ALA A 115 -17.43 3.88 -4.92
N PHE A 116 -18.24 2.88 -4.67
CA PHE A 116 -18.01 1.54 -5.21
C PHE A 116 -18.04 1.51 -6.73
N GLU A 117 -18.98 2.26 -7.34
CA GLU A 117 -19.07 2.41 -8.79
C GLU A 117 -17.86 3.16 -9.36
N LEU A 118 -17.50 4.30 -8.76
CA LEU A 118 -16.33 5.10 -9.19
C LEU A 118 -15.02 4.33 -9.11
N LEU A 119 -14.88 3.47 -8.09
CA LEU A 119 -13.69 2.63 -7.88
C LEU A 119 -13.72 1.33 -8.71
N GLY A 120 -14.83 1.02 -9.36
CA GLY A 120 -15.00 -0.22 -10.13
C GLY A 120 -15.11 -1.47 -9.25
N VAL A 121 -15.48 -1.32 -7.97
CA VAL A 121 -15.59 -2.41 -7.00
C VAL A 121 -17.01 -2.99 -7.03
N LYS A 122 -17.12 -4.27 -7.38
CA LYS A 122 -18.40 -4.99 -7.39
C LYS A 122 -18.53 -5.82 -6.11
N PRO A 123 -19.69 -5.79 -5.43
CA PRO A 123 -19.93 -6.67 -4.29
C PRO A 123 -19.98 -8.13 -4.73
N ILE A 124 -19.55 -9.04 -3.87
CA ILE A 124 -19.65 -10.49 -4.08
C ILE A 124 -21.03 -11.03 -3.70
N LEU A 125 -21.75 -10.28 -2.85
CA LEU A 125 -23.12 -10.59 -2.43
C LEU A 125 -23.90 -9.30 -2.23
N GLY A 126 -25.19 -9.29 -2.57
CA GLY A 126 -26.05 -8.11 -2.43
C GLY A 126 -25.75 -7.02 -3.46
N ARG A 127 -25.74 -5.75 -3.03
CA ARG A 127 -25.59 -4.58 -3.89
C ARG A 127 -24.68 -3.52 -3.26
N THR A 128 -24.31 -2.52 -4.05
CA THR A 128 -23.70 -1.27 -3.58
C THR A 128 -24.74 -0.29 -3.06
N PHE A 129 -24.32 0.86 -2.55
CA PHE A 129 -25.23 1.93 -2.15
C PHE A 129 -25.99 2.50 -3.35
N LEU A 130 -27.23 2.89 -3.12
CA LEU A 130 -28.06 3.61 -4.09
C LEU A 130 -27.85 5.13 -3.93
N PRO A 131 -27.92 5.92 -5.01
CA PRO A 131 -27.77 7.38 -4.92
C PRO A 131 -28.69 8.04 -3.90
N ASP A 132 -29.91 7.52 -3.74
CA ASP A 132 -30.91 8.05 -2.80
C ASP A 132 -30.56 7.77 -1.33
N GLU A 133 -29.71 6.76 -1.07
CA GLU A 133 -29.29 6.41 0.28
C GLU A 133 -28.31 7.41 0.89
N ASP A 134 -27.73 8.30 0.07
CA ASP A 134 -26.79 9.34 0.52
C ASP A 134 -27.34 10.78 0.44
N ARG A 135 -28.65 10.95 0.09
CA ARG A 135 -29.25 12.28 -0.10
C ARG A 135 -29.65 12.99 1.19
N LYS A 136 -30.11 12.23 2.19
CA LYS A 136 -30.64 12.82 3.45
C LYS A 136 -29.78 12.38 4.63
N PRO A 137 -29.28 13.34 5.44
CA PRO A 137 -28.60 12.99 6.67
C PRO A 137 -29.46 12.08 7.54
N GLY A 138 -28.88 10.96 8.00
CA GLY A 138 -29.54 9.97 8.85
C GLY A 138 -30.68 9.19 8.21
N GLY A 139 -30.92 9.37 6.89
CA GLY A 139 -32.13 8.87 6.23
C GLY A 139 -32.15 7.38 5.92
N ASN A 140 -30.99 6.78 5.68
CA ASN A 140 -30.89 5.40 5.19
C ASN A 140 -29.76 4.65 5.90
N PRO A 141 -30.04 4.03 7.06
CA PRO A 141 -29.03 3.29 7.83
C PRO A 141 -28.73 1.94 7.16
N VAL A 142 -27.89 1.95 6.14
CA VAL A 142 -27.42 0.78 5.42
C VAL A 142 -25.89 0.67 5.52
N VAL A 143 -25.37 -0.56 5.46
CA VAL A 143 -23.92 -0.82 5.44
C VAL A 143 -23.55 -1.88 4.42
N ILE A 144 -22.35 -1.76 3.89
CA ILE A 144 -21.63 -2.82 3.18
C ILE A 144 -20.54 -3.33 4.12
N ILE A 145 -20.39 -4.64 4.22
CA ILE A 145 -19.39 -5.27 5.06
C ILE A 145 -18.29 -5.89 4.21
N SER A 146 -17.10 -6.08 4.78
CA SER A 146 -16.00 -6.80 4.11
C SER A 146 -16.28 -8.31 4.08
N GLU A 147 -15.77 -8.99 3.05
CA GLU A 147 -15.80 -10.45 2.97
C GLU A 147 -15.12 -11.09 4.18
N ARG A 148 -14.04 -10.46 4.69
CA ARG A 148 -13.33 -10.90 5.90
C ARG A 148 -14.26 -10.89 7.12
N LEU A 149 -15.00 -9.80 7.34
CA LEU A 149 -15.99 -9.68 8.43
C LEU A 149 -17.13 -10.70 8.25
N TRP A 150 -17.64 -10.84 7.02
CA TRP A 150 -18.67 -11.81 6.67
C TRP A 150 -18.26 -13.25 7.00
N ARG A 151 -17.03 -13.65 6.62
CA ARG A 151 -16.51 -14.99 6.96
C ARG A 151 -16.34 -15.17 8.47
N ARG A 152 -15.78 -14.16 9.15
CA ARG A 152 -15.43 -14.25 10.58
C ARG A 152 -16.64 -14.25 11.50
N ARG A 153 -17.64 -13.38 11.22
CA ARG A 153 -18.77 -13.14 12.13
C ARG A 153 -20.08 -13.78 11.65
N PHE A 154 -20.22 -14.07 10.40
CA PHE A 154 -21.45 -14.62 9.81
C PHE A 154 -21.22 -15.99 9.15
N ALA A 155 -20.06 -16.62 9.37
CA ALA A 155 -19.74 -17.94 8.82
C ALA A 155 -19.99 -18.07 7.30
N SER A 156 -19.86 -16.98 6.55
CA SER A 156 -20.17 -16.89 5.12
C SER A 156 -21.63 -17.20 4.78
N ASP A 157 -22.55 -16.96 5.69
CA ASP A 157 -23.99 -17.19 5.47
C ASP A 157 -24.55 -16.13 4.50
N PRO A 158 -25.10 -16.50 3.33
CA PRO A 158 -25.68 -15.56 2.37
C PRO A 158 -26.90 -14.79 2.93
N SER A 159 -27.55 -15.29 3.96
CA SER A 159 -28.68 -14.62 4.62
C SER A 159 -28.26 -13.36 5.38
N VAL A 160 -26.98 -12.99 5.36
CA VAL A 160 -26.46 -11.73 5.94
C VAL A 160 -27.08 -10.50 5.30
N ILE A 161 -27.51 -10.57 4.04
CA ILE A 161 -28.20 -9.47 3.37
C ILE A 161 -29.57 -9.26 4.00
N GLY A 162 -29.82 -8.02 4.45
CA GLY A 162 -31.03 -7.67 5.20
C GLY A 162 -30.90 -7.85 6.72
N ARG A 163 -29.84 -8.47 7.24
CA ARG A 163 -29.58 -8.51 8.69
C ARG A 163 -29.27 -7.13 9.23
N VAL A 164 -29.66 -6.90 10.47
CA VAL A 164 -29.36 -5.67 11.21
C VAL A 164 -28.12 -5.89 12.06
N VAL A 165 -27.23 -4.92 12.02
CA VAL A 165 -26.02 -4.82 12.87
C VAL A 165 -26.02 -3.43 13.53
N ASP A 166 -25.49 -3.33 14.74
CA ASP A 166 -25.39 -2.04 15.42
C ASP A 166 -23.96 -1.47 15.27
N LEU A 167 -23.87 -0.28 14.69
CA LEU A 167 -22.63 0.46 14.56
C LEU A 167 -22.70 1.72 15.43
N ASN A 168 -21.86 1.81 16.46
CA ASN A 168 -21.88 2.90 17.45
C ASN A 168 -23.29 3.11 18.07
N ARG A 169 -24.00 2.01 18.38
CA ARG A 169 -25.37 1.99 18.96
C ARG A 169 -26.49 2.45 18.01
N HIS A 170 -26.20 2.56 16.72
CA HIS A 170 -27.20 2.83 15.68
C HIS A 170 -27.36 1.60 14.81
N SER A 171 -28.59 1.19 14.58
CA SER A 171 -28.91 -0.01 13.80
C SER A 171 -28.80 0.26 12.31
N PHE A 172 -28.07 -0.60 11.61
CA PHE A 172 -27.84 -0.55 10.16
C PHE A 172 -28.22 -1.88 9.51
N THR A 173 -28.77 -1.81 8.33
CA THR A 173 -29.09 -2.99 7.51
C THR A 173 -27.92 -3.32 6.58
N VAL A 174 -27.46 -4.56 6.57
CA VAL A 174 -26.43 -5.03 5.65
C VAL A 174 -27.04 -5.17 4.24
N VAL A 175 -26.53 -4.44 3.26
CA VAL A 175 -27.02 -4.44 1.87
C VAL A 175 -26.05 -5.10 0.88
N GLY A 176 -24.80 -5.29 1.26
CA GLY A 176 -23.80 -5.90 0.39
C GLY A 176 -22.57 -6.40 1.13
N VAL A 177 -21.79 -7.23 0.45
CA VAL A 177 -20.49 -7.74 0.89
C VAL A 177 -19.45 -7.37 -0.15
N ALA A 178 -18.46 -6.57 0.25
CA ALA A 178 -17.33 -6.17 -0.59
C ALA A 178 -16.30 -7.32 -0.69
N PRO A 179 -15.66 -7.53 -1.85
CA PRO A 179 -14.68 -8.59 -2.05
C PRO A 179 -13.44 -8.39 -1.16
N GLU A 180 -12.78 -9.48 -0.79
CA GLU A 180 -11.57 -9.49 0.04
C GLU A 180 -10.43 -8.67 -0.56
N THR A 181 -10.39 -8.56 -1.90
CA THR A 181 -9.43 -7.74 -2.63
C THR A 181 -9.58 -6.23 -2.38
N PHE A 182 -10.75 -5.77 -1.94
CA PHE A 182 -10.99 -4.36 -1.63
C PHE A 182 -10.88 -4.10 -0.13
N VAL A 183 -9.80 -3.46 0.27
CA VAL A 183 -9.49 -3.18 1.69
C VAL A 183 -9.97 -1.81 2.17
N GLY A 184 -10.58 -1.01 1.30
CA GLY A 184 -11.01 0.37 1.56
C GLY A 184 -10.19 1.40 0.80
N THR A 185 -10.42 2.67 1.08
CA THR A 185 -9.81 3.80 0.37
C THR A 185 -8.55 4.33 1.05
N MET A 186 -8.10 3.73 2.15
CA MET A 186 -6.95 4.18 2.93
C MET A 186 -6.08 3.01 3.40
N ALA A 187 -5.33 2.41 2.46
CA ALA A 187 -4.36 1.38 2.79
C ALA A 187 -3.19 1.98 3.63
N PRO A 188 -2.59 1.22 4.58
CA PRO A 188 -2.79 -0.20 4.83
C PRO A 188 -3.96 -0.55 5.78
N THR A 189 -4.73 0.42 6.23
CA THR A 189 -5.85 0.17 7.15
C THR A 189 -6.92 -0.66 6.46
N LEU A 190 -7.22 -1.81 7.03
CA LEU A 190 -8.27 -2.70 6.52
C LEU A 190 -9.63 -2.22 7.03
N THR A 191 -10.50 -1.85 6.13
CA THR A 191 -11.88 -1.45 6.45
C THR A 191 -12.80 -2.66 6.47
N ASP A 192 -13.61 -2.78 7.51
CA ASP A 192 -14.59 -3.87 7.66
C ASP A 192 -16.02 -3.45 7.35
N VAL A 193 -16.35 -2.17 7.53
CA VAL A 193 -17.73 -1.66 7.36
C VAL A 193 -17.69 -0.33 6.61
N TRP A 194 -18.54 -0.19 5.61
CA TRP A 194 -18.79 1.06 4.92
C TRP A 194 -20.22 1.49 5.14
N ALA A 195 -20.44 2.79 5.43
CA ALA A 195 -21.75 3.43 5.54
C ALA A 195 -21.81 4.65 4.62
N PRO A 196 -22.99 5.06 4.10
CA PRO A 196 -23.14 6.28 3.31
C PRO A 196 -22.61 7.51 4.06
N ALA A 197 -22.07 8.51 3.33
CA ALA A 197 -21.58 9.75 3.94
C ALA A 197 -22.66 10.51 4.70
N SER A 198 -23.92 10.39 4.28
CA SER A 198 -25.08 10.93 4.97
C SER A 198 -25.26 10.42 6.41
N MET A 199 -24.65 9.27 6.76
CA MET A 199 -24.70 8.66 8.09
C MET A 199 -23.54 9.10 9.00
N ILE A 200 -22.92 10.25 8.68
CA ILE A 200 -21.71 10.73 9.42
C ILE A 200 -22.00 10.99 10.90
N TRP A 201 -23.21 11.41 11.26
CA TRP A 201 -23.60 11.62 12.65
C TRP A 201 -23.66 10.28 13.41
N GLU A 202 -24.35 9.30 12.85
CA GLU A 202 -24.58 8.01 13.47
C GLU A 202 -23.30 7.20 13.63
N VAL A 203 -22.38 7.32 12.64
CA VAL A 203 -21.13 6.57 12.64
C VAL A 203 -20.02 7.32 13.41
N ARG A 204 -19.95 8.66 13.32
CA ARG A 204 -18.82 9.44 13.88
C ARG A 204 -19.20 10.44 14.95
N ASN A 205 -20.49 10.67 15.19
CA ASN A 205 -20.97 11.79 16.01
C ASN A 205 -20.45 13.15 15.53
N GLN A 206 -20.32 13.32 14.21
CA GLN A 206 -19.87 14.55 13.57
C GLN A 206 -21.07 15.32 13.03
N SER A 207 -21.01 16.64 13.10
CA SER A 207 -22.10 17.52 12.62
C SER A 207 -22.41 17.25 11.15
N THR A 208 -23.71 17.19 10.83
CA THR A 208 -24.20 17.09 9.43
C THR A 208 -23.84 18.31 8.58
N GLN A 209 -23.36 19.40 9.19
CA GLN A 209 -22.81 20.56 8.47
C GLN A 209 -21.61 20.18 7.58
N PHE A 210 -20.89 19.12 7.92
CA PHE A 210 -19.84 18.57 7.06
C PHE A 210 -20.33 18.13 5.68
N LEU A 211 -21.64 17.86 5.54
CA LEU A 211 -22.23 17.43 4.27
C LEU A 211 -22.54 18.61 3.34
N THR A 212 -22.83 19.80 3.90
CA THR A 212 -23.44 20.90 3.13
C THR A 212 -22.69 22.21 3.18
N GLN A 213 -21.82 22.41 4.18
CA GLN A 213 -21.19 23.74 4.40
C GLN A 213 -19.73 23.75 3.93
N ARG A 214 -19.35 24.76 3.13
CA ARG A 214 -18.01 24.95 2.59
C ARG A 214 -16.92 25.14 3.65
N PRO A 215 -17.12 25.85 4.77
CA PRO A 215 -16.08 25.99 5.79
C PRO A 215 -15.65 24.67 6.44
N TRP A 216 -16.51 23.65 6.37
CA TRP A 216 -16.24 22.34 6.96
C TRP A 216 -15.42 21.45 6.03
N ARG A 217 -14.11 21.68 6.00
CA ARG A 217 -13.13 20.92 5.21
C ARG A 217 -12.58 19.76 6.03
N GLY A 218 -13.33 18.67 6.07
CA GLY A 218 -12.97 17.48 6.86
C GLY A 218 -12.91 16.19 6.04
N TRP A 219 -13.28 16.23 4.76
CA TRP A 219 -13.39 15.05 3.92
C TRP A 219 -12.10 14.76 3.16
N LEU A 220 -11.63 13.52 3.29
CA LEU A 220 -10.73 12.94 2.31
C LEU A 220 -11.53 12.66 1.03
N ASN A 221 -10.87 12.67 -0.11
CA ASN A 221 -11.54 12.50 -1.39
C ASN A 221 -10.70 11.70 -2.37
N LEU A 222 -11.34 11.12 -3.35
CA LEU A 222 -10.73 10.59 -4.56
C LEU A 222 -11.54 11.12 -5.74
N ALA A 223 -10.85 11.59 -6.77
CA ALA A 223 -11.46 11.97 -8.03
C ALA A 223 -10.84 11.12 -9.14
N ARG A 224 -11.65 10.69 -10.10
CA ARG A 224 -11.18 9.96 -11.27
C ARG A 224 -11.04 10.90 -12.45
N LEU A 225 -9.85 10.98 -13.00
CA LEU A 225 -9.57 11.71 -14.23
C LEU A 225 -10.27 11.04 -15.42
N ARG A 226 -10.61 11.82 -16.41
CA ARG A 226 -11.01 11.29 -17.72
C ARG A 226 -9.82 10.60 -18.38
N PRO A 227 -10.04 9.53 -19.16
CA PRO A 227 -8.97 8.85 -19.87
C PRO A 227 -8.12 9.83 -20.69
N GLY A 228 -6.80 9.73 -20.55
CA GLY A 228 -5.83 10.56 -21.28
C GLY A 228 -5.54 11.93 -20.67
N VAL A 229 -6.24 12.35 -19.61
CA VAL A 229 -5.94 13.63 -18.93
C VAL A 229 -4.71 13.46 -18.04
N SER A 230 -3.72 14.34 -18.24
CA SER A 230 -2.53 14.39 -17.41
C SER A 230 -2.77 15.10 -16.07
N LEU A 231 -1.90 14.84 -15.08
CA LEU A 231 -1.95 15.54 -13.80
C LEU A 231 -1.77 17.05 -13.94
N ALA A 232 -0.95 17.49 -14.89
CA ALA A 232 -0.70 18.91 -15.17
C ALA A 232 -1.94 19.61 -15.74
N GLU A 233 -2.65 18.97 -16.68
CA GLU A 233 -3.92 19.48 -17.21
C GLU A 233 -4.99 19.54 -16.13
N ALA A 234 -5.10 18.51 -15.29
CA ALA A 234 -6.01 18.51 -14.16
C ALA A 234 -5.69 19.64 -13.17
N GLN A 235 -4.42 19.89 -12.88
CA GLN A 235 -3.98 20.97 -12.01
C GLN A 235 -4.39 22.35 -12.58
N ALA A 236 -4.15 22.59 -13.87
CA ALA A 236 -4.52 23.84 -14.52
C ALA A 236 -6.04 24.09 -14.53
N ALA A 237 -6.83 23.03 -14.76
CA ALA A 237 -8.29 23.11 -14.69
C ALA A 237 -8.78 23.42 -13.25
N VAL A 238 -8.18 22.78 -12.23
CA VAL A 238 -8.52 23.04 -10.82
C VAL A 238 -8.12 24.47 -10.42
N GLU A 239 -7.01 25.01 -10.88
CA GLU A 239 -6.62 26.40 -10.65
C GLU A 239 -7.62 27.40 -11.22
N THR A 240 -8.17 27.12 -12.39
CA THR A 240 -9.24 27.92 -13.00
C THR A 240 -10.49 27.93 -12.13
N VAL A 241 -10.91 26.77 -11.63
CA VAL A 241 -12.06 26.67 -10.73
C VAL A 241 -11.78 27.31 -9.38
N ASN A 242 -10.56 27.16 -8.82
CA ASN A 242 -10.16 27.84 -7.60
C ASN A 242 -10.32 29.38 -7.69
N ALA A 243 -9.94 29.97 -8.84
CA ALA A 243 -10.09 31.41 -9.04
C ALA A 243 -11.56 31.85 -9.01
N ARG A 244 -12.46 31.05 -9.64
CA ARG A 244 -13.92 31.29 -9.59
C ARG A 244 -14.47 31.15 -8.18
N LEU A 245 -14.15 30.06 -7.47
CA LEU A 245 -14.61 29.84 -6.09
C LEU A 245 -14.13 30.95 -5.14
N THR A 246 -12.95 31.51 -5.37
CA THR A 246 -12.45 32.67 -4.60
C THR A 246 -13.31 33.91 -4.83
N GLN A 247 -13.86 34.12 -6.04
CA GLN A 247 -14.73 35.25 -6.37
C GLN A 247 -16.17 35.01 -5.87
N ASP A 248 -16.73 33.82 -6.18
CA ASP A 248 -18.13 33.51 -5.91
C ASP A 248 -18.40 33.24 -4.41
N HIS A 249 -17.37 32.77 -3.67
CA HIS A 249 -17.43 32.40 -2.26
C HIS A 249 -16.30 33.03 -1.46
N ALA A 250 -16.11 34.34 -1.58
CA ALA A 250 -15.01 35.06 -0.95
C ALA A 250 -15.00 34.99 0.58
N ASP A 251 -16.13 34.78 1.20
CA ASP A 251 -16.32 34.59 2.65
C ASP A 251 -15.68 33.28 3.16
N THR A 252 -15.69 32.22 2.34
CA THR A 252 -15.22 30.89 2.72
C THR A 252 -13.98 30.42 1.99
N ASN A 253 -13.72 30.96 0.77
CA ASN A 253 -12.69 30.44 -0.15
C ASN A 253 -11.60 31.46 -0.53
N ARG A 254 -11.56 32.68 0.07
CA ARG A 254 -10.57 33.72 -0.28
C ARG A 254 -9.13 33.21 -0.27
N ASP A 255 -8.73 32.51 0.76
CA ASP A 255 -7.38 32.00 0.96
C ASP A 255 -7.25 30.50 0.78
N VAL A 256 -8.28 29.86 0.23
CA VAL A 256 -8.28 28.41 -0.02
C VAL A 256 -7.75 28.13 -1.40
N ARG A 257 -6.83 27.18 -1.48
CA ARG A 257 -6.26 26.69 -2.73
C ARG A 257 -6.24 25.17 -2.70
N HIS A 258 -6.69 24.58 -3.78
CA HIS A 258 -6.65 23.14 -3.97
C HIS A 258 -5.60 22.77 -5.01
N ARG A 259 -4.92 21.68 -4.75
CA ARG A 259 -3.95 21.07 -5.67
C ARG A 259 -4.37 19.65 -5.99
N VAL A 260 -4.09 19.22 -7.21
CA VAL A 260 -4.28 17.84 -7.63
C VAL A 260 -3.01 17.06 -7.34
N VAL A 261 -3.11 15.97 -6.61
CA VAL A 261 -1.99 15.09 -6.31
C VAL A 261 -2.34 13.65 -6.68
N SER A 262 -1.34 12.89 -7.10
CA SER A 262 -1.51 11.45 -7.30
C SER A 262 -1.77 10.74 -5.96
N LEU A 263 -2.30 9.53 -5.98
CA LEU A 263 -2.49 8.73 -4.76
C LEU A 263 -1.21 8.59 -3.94
N ALA A 264 -0.07 8.37 -4.61
CA ALA A 264 1.24 8.25 -3.94
C ALA A 264 1.72 9.59 -3.36
N GLY A 265 1.38 10.71 -3.97
CA GLY A 265 1.74 12.07 -3.53
C GLY A 265 0.82 12.66 -2.46
N CYS A 266 -0.22 11.95 -2.06
CA CYS A 266 -1.14 12.41 -1.04
C CYS A 266 -0.47 12.44 0.35
N PRO A 267 -0.65 13.49 1.17
CA PRO A 267 -0.09 13.57 2.53
C PRO A 267 -0.48 12.40 3.45
N TRP A 268 -1.62 11.77 3.17
CA TRP A 268 -2.17 10.64 3.94
C TRP A 268 -1.91 9.28 3.29
N SER A 269 -1.17 9.24 2.19
CA SER A 269 -0.85 8.00 1.51
C SER A 269 0.08 7.14 2.36
N ALA A 270 0.01 5.82 2.18
CA ALA A 270 0.99 4.91 2.76
C ALA A 270 2.43 5.30 2.37
N ALA A 271 2.62 5.88 1.17
CA ALA A 271 3.90 6.41 0.70
C ALA A 271 4.41 7.57 1.56
N ALA A 272 3.54 8.51 1.93
CA ALA A 272 3.92 9.67 2.75
C ALA A 272 4.22 9.27 4.19
N VAL A 273 3.42 8.37 4.77
CA VAL A 273 3.55 7.94 6.17
C VAL A 273 4.70 6.93 6.35
N LEU A 274 4.77 5.92 5.49
CA LEU A 274 5.74 4.82 5.61
C LEU A 274 7.01 5.05 4.79
N GLY A 275 6.98 5.94 3.80
CA GLY A 275 8.11 6.21 2.90
C GLY A 275 9.43 6.52 3.63
N PRO A 276 9.47 7.45 4.59
CA PRO A 276 10.67 7.75 5.36
C PRO A 276 11.21 6.53 6.13
N VAL A 277 10.30 5.73 6.72
CA VAL A 277 10.67 4.51 7.44
C VAL A 277 11.26 3.46 6.49
N LEU A 278 10.64 3.26 5.32
CA LEU A 278 11.12 2.34 4.30
C LEU A 278 12.48 2.77 3.73
N GLN A 279 12.71 4.07 3.53
CA GLN A 279 14.00 4.61 3.11
C GLN A 279 15.09 4.37 4.17
N LEU A 280 14.78 4.60 5.45
CA LEU A 280 15.68 4.30 6.55
C LEU A 280 16.02 2.80 6.59
N LEU A 281 15.01 1.93 6.47
CA LEU A 281 15.22 0.48 6.41
C LEU A 281 16.09 0.07 5.23
N LEU A 282 15.89 0.66 4.05
CA LEU A 282 16.77 0.40 2.89
C LEU A 282 18.22 0.83 3.15
N ALA A 283 18.43 1.98 3.78
CA ALA A 283 19.77 2.44 4.16
C ALA A 283 20.44 1.47 5.15
N VAL A 284 19.71 1.01 6.17
CA VAL A 284 20.22 0.02 7.14
C VAL A 284 20.52 -1.30 6.45
N CYS A 285 19.61 -1.82 5.60
CA CYS A 285 19.84 -3.05 4.84
C CYS A 285 21.07 -2.93 3.92
N GLY A 286 21.25 -1.76 3.28
CA GLY A 286 22.44 -1.46 2.48
C GLY A 286 23.72 -1.50 3.30
N GLY A 287 23.70 -0.91 4.49
CA GLY A 287 24.82 -0.97 5.44
C GLY A 287 25.14 -2.41 5.87
N VAL A 288 24.14 -3.20 6.19
CA VAL A 288 24.29 -4.64 6.51
C VAL A 288 24.92 -5.39 5.34
N LEU A 289 24.44 -5.14 4.10
CA LEU A 289 25.01 -5.79 2.91
C LEU A 289 26.48 -5.42 2.70
N LEU A 290 26.88 -4.17 2.96
CA LEU A 290 28.28 -3.74 2.90
C LEU A 290 29.14 -4.48 3.94
N ILE A 291 28.65 -4.64 5.17
CA ILE A 291 29.33 -5.42 6.21
C ILE A 291 29.49 -6.89 5.78
N VAL A 292 28.42 -7.47 5.22
CA VAL A 292 28.44 -8.84 4.69
C VAL A 292 29.47 -8.96 3.57
N ALA A 293 29.51 -8.02 2.63
CA ALA A 293 30.49 -8.00 1.54
C ALA A 293 31.95 -7.92 2.07
N ALA A 294 32.20 -7.06 3.06
CA ALA A 294 33.50 -6.94 3.71
C ALA A 294 33.90 -8.24 4.42
N ASN A 295 32.98 -8.87 5.15
CA ASN A 295 33.22 -10.14 5.82
C ASN A 295 33.52 -11.27 4.83
N ILE A 296 32.77 -11.38 3.73
CA ILE A 296 33.01 -12.37 2.68
C ILE A 296 34.36 -12.11 2.02
N THR A 297 34.72 -10.86 1.74
CA THR A 297 36.02 -10.50 1.18
C THR A 297 37.16 -10.93 2.11
N SER A 298 37.05 -10.66 3.41
CA SER A 298 38.03 -11.08 4.42
C SER A 298 38.15 -12.62 4.49
N LEU A 299 37.04 -13.35 4.44
CA LEU A 299 37.02 -14.82 4.42
C LEU A 299 37.68 -15.39 3.15
N LEU A 300 37.42 -14.79 1.98
CA LEU A 300 38.03 -15.20 0.73
C LEU A 300 39.53 -14.90 0.72
N LEU A 301 39.97 -13.78 1.30
CA LEU A 301 41.36 -13.41 1.46
C LEU A 301 42.08 -14.39 2.39
N ALA A 302 41.53 -14.72 3.54
CA ALA A 302 42.06 -15.71 4.44
C ALA A 302 42.26 -17.06 3.74
N ARG A 303 41.25 -17.53 2.99
CA ARG A 303 41.37 -18.75 2.17
C ARG A 303 42.51 -18.66 1.11
N ALA A 304 42.65 -17.50 0.47
CA ALA A 304 43.71 -17.31 -0.52
C ALA A 304 45.09 -17.38 0.12
N ILE A 305 45.27 -16.87 1.35
CA ILE A 305 46.51 -16.96 2.11
C ILE A 305 46.85 -18.42 2.47
N ASP A 306 45.87 -19.17 2.99
CA ASP A 306 46.06 -20.59 3.33
C ASP A 306 46.46 -21.42 2.12
N ARG A 307 46.00 -21.08 0.92
CA ARG A 307 46.31 -21.77 -0.35
C ARG A 307 47.53 -21.23 -1.06
N ARG A 308 48.23 -20.24 -0.49
CA ARG A 308 49.38 -19.59 -1.16
C ARG A 308 50.45 -20.58 -1.59
N LYS A 309 50.76 -21.59 -0.76
CA LYS A 309 51.75 -22.64 -1.08
C LYS A 309 51.25 -23.51 -2.24
N GLU A 310 49.99 -23.92 -2.24
CA GLU A 310 49.37 -24.72 -3.31
C GLU A 310 49.38 -23.99 -4.64
N ILE A 311 48.98 -22.70 -4.61
CA ILE A 311 48.96 -21.83 -5.81
C ILE A 311 50.42 -21.66 -6.34
N ALA A 312 51.40 -21.44 -5.48
CA ALA A 312 52.80 -21.30 -5.86
C ALA A 312 53.36 -22.56 -6.53
N ILE A 313 53.06 -23.75 -5.98
CA ILE A 313 53.45 -25.05 -6.57
C ILE A 313 52.81 -25.24 -7.95
N ARG A 314 51.55 -24.91 -8.10
CA ARG A 314 50.83 -24.99 -9.39
C ARG A 314 51.42 -24.04 -10.45
N LEU A 315 51.77 -22.82 -10.05
CA LEU A 315 52.41 -21.85 -10.93
C LEU A 315 53.81 -22.32 -11.35
N ALA A 316 54.57 -22.87 -10.41
CA ALA A 316 55.89 -23.47 -10.70
C ALA A 316 55.82 -24.69 -11.64
N ALA A 317 54.72 -25.45 -11.56
CA ALA A 317 54.38 -26.53 -12.48
C ALA A 317 53.83 -26.09 -13.84
N GLY A 318 53.84 -24.78 -14.16
CA GLY A 318 53.39 -24.24 -15.46
C GLY A 318 51.90 -23.93 -15.60
N ALA A 319 51.13 -23.88 -14.49
CA ALA A 319 49.74 -23.53 -14.57
C ALA A 319 49.51 -22.04 -15.00
N ASN A 320 48.58 -21.81 -15.91
CA ASN A 320 48.24 -20.48 -16.39
C ASN A 320 47.52 -19.67 -15.29
N ARG A 321 48.01 -18.44 -15.02
CA ARG A 321 47.42 -17.48 -14.05
C ARG A 321 45.93 -17.23 -14.31
N VAL A 322 45.52 -17.13 -15.58
CA VAL A 322 44.13 -16.94 -15.97
C VAL A 322 43.21 -18.08 -15.52
N ARG A 323 43.75 -19.33 -15.53
CA ARG A 323 43.01 -20.51 -15.07
C ARG A 323 42.73 -20.48 -13.57
N ILE A 324 43.73 -20.03 -12.79
CA ILE A 324 43.59 -19.89 -11.32
C ILE A 324 42.62 -18.78 -10.99
N LEU A 325 42.70 -17.63 -11.66
CA LEU A 325 41.76 -16.52 -11.47
C LEU A 325 40.32 -16.92 -11.81
N ARG A 326 40.11 -17.61 -12.95
CA ARG A 326 38.81 -18.13 -13.37
C ARG A 326 38.22 -19.08 -12.34
N GLN A 327 39.06 -19.93 -11.74
CA GLN A 327 38.63 -20.85 -10.70
C GLN A 327 38.14 -20.12 -9.44
N LEU A 328 38.88 -19.11 -8.95
CA LEU A 328 38.53 -18.33 -7.78
C LEU A 328 37.24 -17.53 -8.04
N LEU A 329 37.07 -16.93 -9.24
CA LEU A 329 35.86 -16.27 -9.64
C LEU A 329 34.67 -17.22 -9.69
N THR A 330 34.84 -18.45 -10.20
CA THR A 330 33.77 -19.45 -10.23
C THR A 330 33.31 -19.84 -8.82
N GLU A 331 34.24 -20.02 -7.87
CA GLU A 331 33.92 -20.28 -6.46
C GLU A 331 33.08 -19.14 -5.86
N SER A 332 33.44 -17.87 -6.08
CA SER A 332 32.74 -16.71 -5.59
C SER A 332 31.37 -16.56 -6.24
N ILE A 333 31.23 -16.80 -7.55
CA ILE A 333 29.95 -16.75 -8.28
C ILE A 333 29.00 -17.82 -7.76
N VAL A 334 29.47 -19.06 -7.57
CA VAL A 334 28.63 -20.15 -7.02
C VAL A 334 28.13 -19.80 -5.62
N LEU A 335 29.00 -19.29 -4.76
CA LEU A 335 28.64 -18.88 -3.41
C LEU A 335 27.59 -17.77 -3.42
N SER A 336 27.78 -16.75 -4.28
CA SER A 336 26.84 -15.62 -4.43
C SER A 336 25.48 -16.05 -4.99
N LEU A 337 25.46 -16.98 -5.96
CA LEU A 337 24.22 -17.50 -6.51
C LEU A 337 23.43 -18.31 -5.48
N VAL A 338 24.09 -19.17 -4.72
CA VAL A 338 23.42 -19.96 -3.68
C VAL A 338 22.91 -19.06 -2.55
N GLY A 339 23.75 -18.13 -2.06
CA GLY A 339 23.35 -17.18 -1.03
C GLY A 339 22.25 -16.23 -1.49
N GLY A 340 22.32 -15.74 -2.73
CA GLY A 340 21.30 -14.90 -3.34
C GLY A 340 19.94 -15.63 -3.50
N ALA A 341 19.98 -16.88 -4.00
CA ALA A 341 18.77 -17.71 -4.11
C ALA A 341 18.12 -17.97 -2.75
N ALA A 342 18.92 -18.30 -1.73
CA ALA A 342 18.44 -18.43 -0.35
C ALA A 342 17.86 -17.12 0.17
N GLY A 343 18.46 -15.97 -0.15
CA GLY A 343 17.94 -14.64 0.21
C GLY A 343 16.59 -14.35 -0.42
N VAL A 344 16.40 -14.67 -1.70
CA VAL A 344 15.10 -14.51 -2.38
C VAL A 344 14.01 -15.40 -1.75
N LEU A 345 14.36 -16.65 -1.39
CA LEU A 345 13.44 -17.56 -0.69
C LEU A 345 13.05 -17.01 0.69
N LEU A 346 14.00 -16.48 1.46
CA LEU A 346 13.73 -15.81 2.73
C LEU A 346 12.84 -14.57 2.55
N ALA A 347 13.11 -13.77 1.53
CA ALA A 347 12.29 -12.59 1.23
C ALA A 347 10.85 -12.98 0.89
N ARG A 348 10.64 -14.03 0.09
CA ARG A 348 9.30 -14.53 -0.22
C ARG A 348 8.56 -14.95 1.04
N TRP A 349 9.20 -15.76 1.89
CA TRP A 349 8.62 -16.17 3.16
C TRP A 349 8.28 -14.97 4.07
N ALA A 350 9.16 -13.96 4.16
CA ALA A 350 8.93 -12.76 4.96
C ALA A 350 7.79 -11.90 4.40
N VAL A 351 7.62 -11.81 3.08
CA VAL A 351 6.51 -11.10 2.44
C VAL A 351 5.19 -11.83 2.67
N ASP A 352 5.18 -13.16 2.57
CA ASP A 352 3.97 -13.98 2.77
C ASP A 352 3.53 -13.99 4.26
N ALA A 353 4.46 -13.76 5.20
CA ALA A 353 4.16 -13.66 6.63
C ALA A 353 3.60 -12.30 7.05
N LEU A 354 3.75 -11.24 6.25
CA LEU A 354 3.27 -9.87 6.59
C LEU A 354 1.75 -9.76 6.80
N PRO A 355 0.88 -10.45 6.05
CA PRO A 355 -0.57 -10.43 6.29
C PRO A 355 -0.99 -11.03 7.63
N LEU A 356 -0.08 -11.69 8.34
CA LEU A 356 -0.31 -12.32 9.65
C LEU A 356 0.05 -11.39 10.83
N LEU A 357 0.65 -10.23 10.55
CA LEU A 357 0.99 -9.17 11.50
C LEU A 357 0.07 -7.96 11.36
#